data_8e6ddb763e4fafb6c005986273ecd152
#
_entry.id   8e6ddb763e4fafb6c005986273ecd152
#
_cell.length_a   1.000
_cell.length_b   1.000
_cell.length_c   1.000
_cell.angle_alpha   90.00
_cell.angle_beta   90.00
_cell.angle_gamma   90.00
#
_symmetry.space_group_name_H-M   'P 1'
#
loop_
_entity.id
_entity.type
_entity.pdbx_description
1 polymer ?
#
loop_
_entity_poly.entity_id
_entity_poly.type
_entity_poly.pdbx_seq_one_letter_code
_entity_poly.pdbx_strand_id
1 'polypeptide(L)'
;SVNKDTKSIAVSDGMSQSYQQKIWADLLAGAFTSGYLSTITEEKLDVLRAKWHQKVLEFIENLKTIPGQEYLVRMNTNSVAQMKSAAATLLGVRFDGYKWEGDVLGDSCLIELDDKNAVIAIHSSQDKEFDNYPDFFDSTTIRLKQKGEVRHISGELKPGYKMLLVSDPFSDIIQDFKNGKIDLDINELLNIGTHEEFCGLVERWRAEKGMTNDDSTLVIVTHDCSEDFNVVQLDDINALIAAEKVAQE
;
A
#
# COMPACT_ATOMS: atom_id res chain seq x y z
N SER A 1 4.69 -1.09 -4.32
CA SER A 1 6.00 -0.98 -5.02
C SER A 1 6.94 -2.08 -4.55
N VAL A 2 7.71 -2.66 -5.47
CA VAL A 2 8.75 -3.66 -5.17
C VAL A 2 10.01 -3.29 -5.94
N ASN A 3 11.18 -3.47 -5.32
CA ASN A 3 12.47 -3.24 -5.96
C ASN A 3 13.42 -4.41 -5.64
N LYS A 4 13.85 -5.14 -6.66
CA LYS A 4 14.73 -6.31 -6.54
C LYS A 4 16.16 -5.93 -6.15
N ASP A 5 16.68 -4.81 -6.64
CA ASP A 5 18.06 -4.39 -6.38
C ASP A 5 18.27 -3.99 -4.92
N THR A 6 17.29 -3.33 -4.33
CA THR A 6 17.30 -2.93 -2.93
C THR A 6 16.64 -3.96 -2.01
N LYS A 7 16.14 -5.06 -2.55
CA LYS A 7 15.40 -6.12 -1.84
C LYS A 7 14.35 -5.53 -0.91
N SER A 8 13.50 -4.64 -1.44
CA SER A 8 12.53 -3.89 -0.66
C SER A 8 11.13 -3.90 -1.26
N ILE A 9 10.14 -3.85 -0.39
CA ILE A 9 8.73 -3.85 -0.70
C ILE A 9 8.06 -2.71 0.07
N ALA A 10 7.12 -2.01 -0.55
CA ALA A 10 6.30 -1.03 0.14
C ALA A 10 4.85 -1.06 -0.34
N VAL A 11 3.94 -0.98 0.61
CA VAL A 11 2.52 -0.70 0.45
C VAL A 11 2.25 0.70 0.99
N SER A 12 1.52 1.50 0.24
CA SER A 12 1.08 2.83 0.68
C SER A 12 -0.33 3.02 0.17
N ASP A 13 -1.23 3.29 1.07
CA ASP A 13 -2.64 3.51 0.79
C ASP A 13 -2.98 5.00 0.88
N GLY A 14 -3.68 5.49 -0.13
CA GLY A 14 -4.05 6.89 -0.25
C GLY A 14 -5.44 7.16 0.30
N MET A 15 -5.57 8.01 1.31
CA MET A 15 -6.86 8.31 1.94
C MET A 15 -7.89 8.82 0.93
N SER A 16 -9.01 8.13 0.79
CA SER A 16 -10.05 8.31 -0.25
C SER A 16 -10.61 9.74 -0.34
N GLN A 17 -10.62 10.49 0.75
CA GLN A 17 -11.13 11.87 0.80
C GLN A 17 -10.05 12.94 0.57
N SER A 18 -8.80 12.55 0.35
CA SER A 18 -7.69 13.46 0.12
C SER A 18 -7.48 13.75 -1.37
N TYR A 19 -6.75 14.81 -1.70
CA TYR A 19 -6.60 15.28 -3.08
C TYR A 19 -5.40 14.64 -3.76
N GLN A 20 -5.60 13.93 -4.88
CA GLN A 20 -4.53 13.28 -5.64
C GLN A 20 -3.69 12.30 -4.77
N GLN A 21 -4.38 11.54 -3.92
CA GLN A 21 -3.79 10.58 -2.98
C GLN A 21 -2.93 9.52 -3.66
N LYS A 22 -3.36 9.03 -4.83
CA LYS A 22 -2.59 8.02 -5.58
C LYS A 22 -1.18 8.51 -5.92
N ILE A 23 -1.03 9.77 -6.36
CA ILE A 23 0.29 10.35 -6.69
C ILE A 23 1.18 10.37 -5.44
N TRP A 24 0.60 10.67 -4.27
CA TRP A 24 1.34 10.73 -3.02
C TRP A 24 1.75 9.34 -2.53
N ALA A 25 0.83 8.38 -2.52
CA ALA A 25 1.09 7.00 -2.17
C ALA A 25 2.17 6.37 -3.06
N ASP A 26 2.10 6.57 -4.39
CA ASP A 26 3.10 6.11 -5.34
C ASP A 26 4.49 6.72 -5.06
N LEU A 27 4.55 8.00 -4.69
CA LEU A 27 5.82 8.66 -4.35
C LEU A 27 6.43 8.13 -3.05
N LEU A 28 5.62 7.91 -2.01
CA LEU A 28 6.10 7.34 -0.74
C LEU A 28 6.62 5.91 -0.94
N ALA A 29 5.82 5.04 -1.55
CA ALA A 29 6.19 3.65 -1.81
C ALA A 29 7.43 3.54 -2.71
N GLY A 30 7.52 4.34 -3.79
CA GLY A 30 8.68 4.37 -4.68
C GLY A 30 9.92 4.93 -4.00
N ALA A 31 9.79 5.96 -3.16
CA ALA A 31 10.91 6.51 -2.41
C ALA A 31 11.46 5.54 -1.36
N PHE A 32 10.58 4.75 -0.73
CA PHE A 32 11.01 3.70 0.19
C PHE A 32 11.77 2.60 -0.56
N THR A 33 11.20 2.05 -1.61
CA THR A 33 11.80 0.93 -2.35
C THR A 33 13.05 1.32 -3.14
N SER A 34 13.22 2.60 -3.52
CA SER A 34 14.49 3.08 -4.11
C SER A 34 15.61 3.29 -3.08
N GLY A 35 15.35 3.11 -1.78
CA GLY A 35 16.30 3.40 -0.70
C GLY A 35 16.40 4.89 -0.34
N TYR A 36 15.68 5.79 -1.03
CA TYR A 36 15.67 7.21 -0.69
C TYR A 36 15.15 7.45 0.74
N LEU A 37 14.09 6.75 1.15
CA LEU A 37 13.57 6.73 2.51
C LEU A 37 14.19 5.60 3.37
N SER A 38 15.47 5.28 3.19
CA SER A 38 16.18 4.36 4.11
C SER A 38 16.16 4.84 5.56
N THR A 39 16.08 6.14 5.74
CA THR A 39 15.73 6.82 6.99
C THR A 39 14.69 7.87 6.64
N ILE A 40 13.57 7.86 7.32
CA ILE A 40 12.49 8.83 7.13
C ILE A 40 12.87 10.10 7.89
N THR A 41 13.11 11.21 7.18
CA THR A 41 13.38 12.52 7.76
C THR A 41 12.50 13.57 7.12
N GLU A 42 12.25 14.67 7.84
CA GLU A 42 11.40 15.75 7.35
C GLU A 42 11.95 16.37 6.06
N GLU A 43 13.28 16.52 5.95
CA GLU A 43 13.91 17.08 4.75
C GLU A 43 13.65 16.19 3.51
N LYS A 44 13.69 14.88 3.67
CA LYS A 44 13.38 13.95 2.59
C LYS A 44 11.90 13.99 2.22
N LEU A 45 11.02 14.09 3.22
CA LEU A 45 9.58 14.24 2.99
C LEU A 45 9.26 15.56 2.29
N ASP A 46 9.93 16.67 2.63
CA ASP A 46 9.74 17.96 1.94
C ASP A 46 10.13 17.89 0.45
N VAL A 47 11.17 17.14 0.10
CA VAL A 47 11.51 16.88 -1.30
C VAL A 47 10.39 16.10 -2.01
N LEU A 48 9.79 15.10 -1.34
CA LEU A 48 8.68 14.34 -1.91
C LEU A 48 7.42 15.20 -2.04
N ARG A 49 7.13 16.09 -1.07
CA ARG A 49 6.03 17.05 -1.13
C ARG A 49 6.16 17.98 -2.34
N ALA A 50 7.38 18.50 -2.58
CA ALA A 50 7.66 19.31 -3.76
C ALA A 50 7.44 18.53 -5.06
N LYS A 51 7.88 17.26 -5.13
CA LYS A 51 7.64 16.38 -6.27
C LYS A 51 6.16 16.07 -6.47
N TRP A 52 5.40 15.85 -5.38
CA TRP A 52 3.95 15.66 -5.47
C TRP A 52 3.29 16.88 -6.10
N HIS A 53 3.60 18.08 -5.60
CA HIS A 53 3.04 19.32 -6.14
C HIS A 53 3.34 19.48 -7.63
N GLN A 54 4.59 19.22 -8.05
CA GLN A 54 4.99 19.24 -9.46
C GLN A 54 4.17 18.25 -10.30
N LYS A 55 4.03 16.98 -9.85
CA LYS A 55 3.25 15.96 -10.56
C LYS A 55 1.77 16.32 -10.67
N VAL A 56 1.21 16.97 -9.65
CA VAL A 56 -0.17 17.48 -9.71
C VAL A 56 -0.31 18.57 -10.78
N LEU A 57 0.64 19.50 -10.88
CA LEU A 57 0.64 20.50 -11.95
C LEU A 57 0.78 19.87 -13.32
N GLU A 58 1.68 18.91 -13.50
CA GLU A 58 1.85 18.13 -14.74
C GLU A 58 0.55 17.40 -15.12
N PHE A 59 -0.13 16.79 -14.15
CA PHE A 59 -1.44 16.17 -14.36
C PHE A 59 -2.47 17.17 -14.90
N ILE A 60 -2.55 18.38 -14.32
CA ILE A 60 -3.46 19.43 -14.78
C ILE A 60 -3.11 19.88 -16.21
N GLU A 61 -1.80 20.06 -16.52
CA GLU A 61 -1.38 20.41 -17.87
C GLU A 61 -1.74 19.33 -18.89
N ASN A 62 -1.56 18.05 -18.54
CA ASN A 62 -1.98 16.93 -19.39
C ASN A 62 -3.50 16.93 -19.62
N LEU A 63 -4.33 17.21 -18.61
CA LEU A 63 -5.79 17.34 -18.79
C LEU A 63 -6.16 18.42 -19.79
N LYS A 64 -5.41 19.53 -19.89
CA LYS A 64 -5.68 20.60 -20.86
C LYS A 64 -5.51 20.14 -22.31
N THR A 65 -4.73 19.10 -22.56
CA THR A 65 -4.51 18.55 -23.91
C THR A 65 -5.64 17.64 -24.39
N ILE A 66 -6.53 17.23 -23.47
CA ILE A 66 -7.62 16.28 -23.75
C ILE A 66 -8.92 17.07 -23.97
N PRO A 67 -9.55 17.00 -25.17
CA PRO A 67 -10.82 17.68 -25.44
C PRO A 67 -11.92 17.23 -24.46
N GLY A 68 -12.74 18.18 -24.00
CA GLY A 68 -13.89 17.90 -23.11
C GLY A 68 -13.51 17.79 -21.63
N GLN A 69 -12.24 18.04 -21.26
CA GLN A 69 -11.79 17.97 -19.86
C GLN A 69 -11.73 19.33 -19.15
N GLU A 70 -12.34 20.38 -19.72
CA GLU A 70 -12.30 21.77 -19.18
C GLU A 70 -12.85 21.85 -17.76
N TYR A 71 -13.88 21.05 -17.45
CA TYR A 71 -14.44 20.96 -16.10
C TYR A 71 -13.42 20.40 -15.10
N LEU A 72 -12.75 19.29 -15.45
CA LEU A 72 -11.73 18.67 -14.59
C LEU A 72 -10.52 19.57 -14.42
N VAL A 73 -10.08 20.25 -15.49
CA VAL A 73 -8.99 21.26 -15.40
C VAL A 73 -9.35 22.32 -14.37
N ARG A 74 -10.54 22.93 -14.48
CA ARG A 74 -10.99 23.96 -13.54
C ARG A 74 -11.09 23.45 -12.12
N MET A 75 -11.65 22.26 -11.92
CA MET A 75 -11.83 21.64 -10.60
C MET A 75 -10.47 21.39 -9.92
N ASN A 76 -9.51 20.83 -10.67
CA ASN A 76 -8.18 20.55 -10.14
C ASN A 76 -7.36 21.82 -9.90
N THR A 77 -7.46 22.83 -10.79
CA THR A 77 -6.82 24.14 -10.59
C THR A 77 -7.35 24.82 -9.31
N ASN A 78 -8.66 24.77 -9.06
CA ASN A 78 -9.26 25.29 -7.83
C ASN A 78 -8.80 24.49 -6.59
N SER A 79 -8.63 23.18 -6.69
CA SER A 79 -8.12 22.36 -5.57
C SER A 79 -6.70 22.74 -5.19
N VAL A 80 -5.83 23.00 -6.17
CA VAL A 80 -4.47 23.52 -5.93
C VAL A 80 -4.50 24.92 -5.31
N ALA A 81 -5.34 25.81 -5.84
CA ALA A 81 -5.49 27.18 -5.30
C ALA A 81 -6.03 27.18 -3.84
N GLN A 82 -6.87 26.20 -3.48
CA GLN A 82 -7.36 25.97 -2.13
C GLN A 82 -6.36 25.21 -1.24
N MET A 83 -5.16 24.92 -1.73
CA MET A 83 -4.13 24.20 -0.99
C MET A 83 -4.61 22.85 -0.45
N LYS A 84 -5.43 22.12 -1.25
CA LYS A 84 -5.80 20.75 -0.90
C LYS A 84 -4.58 19.85 -0.97
N SER A 85 -4.50 18.90 -0.03
CA SER A 85 -3.39 17.97 0.10
C SER A 85 -3.83 16.53 -0.07
N ALA A 86 -2.87 15.67 -0.32
CA ALA A 86 -3.00 14.23 -0.23
C ALA A 86 -2.54 13.74 1.14
N ALA A 87 -3.15 12.66 1.60
CA ALA A 87 -2.68 11.91 2.75
C ALA A 87 -2.55 10.44 2.36
N ALA A 88 -1.52 9.76 2.86
CA ALA A 88 -1.31 8.34 2.61
C ALA A 88 -0.54 7.67 3.76
N THR A 89 -0.81 6.38 3.94
CA THR A 89 -0.07 5.49 4.84
C THR A 89 1.27 5.09 4.23
N LEU A 90 2.12 4.43 4.99
CA LEU A 90 3.32 3.75 4.48
C LEU A 90 3.62 2.52 5.32
N LEU A 91 3.71 1.38 4.67
CA LEU A 91 4.31 0.17 5.20
C LEU A 91 5.45 -0.22 4.25
N GLY A 92 6.68 -0.18 4.73
CA GLY A 92 7.84 -0.55 3.93
C GLY A 92 8.73 -1.55 4.65
N VAL A 93 9.27 -2.53 3.91
CA VAL A 93 10.16 -3.58 4.44
C VAL A 93 11.35 -3.74 3.53
N ARG A 94 12.55 -3.91 4.12
CA ARG A 94 13.81 -4.24 3.45
C ARG A 94 14.33 -5.55 3.98
N PHE A 95 14.94 -6.33 3.10
CA PHE A 95 15.49 -7.66 3.42
C PHE A 95 17.01 -7.67 3.29
N ASP A 96 17.66 -8.29 4.27
CA ASP A 96 19.07 -8.65 4.25
C ASP A 96 19.19 -10.16 4.58
N GLY A 97 19.21 -10.98 3.52
CA GLY A 97 19.01 -12.41 3.66
C GLY A 97 17.64 -12.72 4.24
N TYR A 98 17.61 -13.43 5.36
CA TYR A 98 16.39 -13.76 6.09
C TYR A 98 15.99 -12.71 7.14
N LYS A 99 16.86 -11.76 7.43
CA LYS A 99 16.53 -10.63 8.30
C LYS A 99 15.77 -9.57 7.52
N TRP A 100 14.87 -8.92 8.22
CA TRP A 100 14.12 -7.81 7.68
C TRP A 100 13.98 -6.68 8.68
N GLU A 101 13.90 -5.47 8.16
CA GLU A 101 13.56 -4.27 8.91
C GLU A 101 12.56 -3.44 8.10
N GLY A 102 11.75 -2.66 8.77
CA GLY A 102 10.74 -1.86 8.11
C GLY A 102 10.27 -0.68 8.94
N ASP A 103 9.52 0.18 8.27
CA ASP A 103 8.87 1.34 8.84
C ASP A 103 7.38 1.30 8.50
N VAL A 104 6.53 1.57 9.49
CA VAL A 104 5.08 1.60 9.31
C VAL A 104 4.47 2.87 9.90
N LEU A 105 3.58 3.50 9.14
CA LEU A 105 2.71 4.58 9.55
C LEU A 105 1.34 4.40 8.90
N GLY A 106 0.31 4.19 9.70
CA GLY A 106 -1.06 3.94 9.25
C GLY A 106 -1.58 2.56 9.62
N ASP A 107 -2.62 2.14 8.95
CA ASP A 107 -3.40 0.91 9.13
C ASP A 107 -3.05 -0.20 8.14
N SER A 108 -2.20 0.08 7.15
CA SER A 108 -1.53 -0.98 6.39
C SER A 108 -0.66 -1.82 7.33
N CYS A 109 -0.77 -3.15 7.26
CA CYS A 109 -0.16 -4.05 8.23
C CYS A 109 0.83 -5.01 7.60
N LEU A 110 1.89 -5.34 8.36
CA LEU A 110 2.69 -6.51 8.13
C LEU A 110 2.23 -7.62 9.09
N ILE A 111 1.90 -8.77 8.52
CA ILE A 111 1.38 -9.93 9.24
C ILE A 111 2.38 -11.06 9.08
N GLU A 112 2.82 -11.64 10.19
CA GLU A 112 3.69 -12.81 10.18
C GLU A 112 2.89 -14.08 10.41
N LEU A 113 3.18 -15.09 9.59
CA LEU A 113 2.61 -16.44 9.68
C LEU A 113 3.73 -17.44 9.97
N ASP A 114 3.43 -18.43 10.82
CA ASP A 114 4.33 -19.55 11.06
C ASP A 114 4.31 -20.57 9.91
N ASP A 115 5.03 -21.67 10.07
CA ASP A 115 5.12 -22.78 9.10
C ASP A 115 3.78 -23.56 8.91
N LYS A 116 2.79 -23.32 9.79
CA LYS A 116 1.43 -23.87 9.70
C LYS A 116 0.40 -22.84 9.23
N ASN A 117 0.87 -21.67 8.81
CA ASN A 117 0.06 -20.53 8.39
C ASN A 117 -0.80 -19.91 9.53
N ALA A 118 -0.42 -20.12 10.80
CA ALA A 118 -1.05 -19.42 11.91
C ALA A 118 -0.50 -18.00 12.05
N VAL A 119 -1.38 -17.03 12.32
CA VAL A 119 -1.01 -15.63 12.54
C VAL A 119 -0.28 -15.48 13.88
N ILE A 120 1.02 -15.21 13.83
CA ILE A 120 1.88 -15.05 15.03
C ILE A 120 2.06 -13.60 15.44
N ALA A 121 2.15 -12.67 14.47
CA ALA A 121 2.27 -11.24 14.74
C ALA A 121 1.51 -10.39 13.72
N ILE A 122 1.07 -9.22 14.14
CA ILE A 122 0.54 -8.15 13.27
C ILE A 122 1.23 -6.86 13.69
N HIS A 123 1.89 -6.21 12.74
CA HIS A 123 2.63 -4.96 12.95
C HIS A 123 1.92 -3.82 12.22
N SER A 124 1.51 -2.79 12.96
CA SER A 124 0.99 -1.53 12.45
C SER A 124 1.54 -0.36 13.28
N SER A 125 1.33 0.86 12.88
CA SER A 125 1.67 2.03 13.73
C SER A 125 0.66 2.23 14.86
N GLN A 126 -0.52 1.65 14.74
CA GLN A 126 -1.62 1.79 15.70
C GLN A 126 -1.61 0.61 16.68
N ASP A 127 -1.54 0.89 17.98
CA ASP A 127 -1.59 -0.13 19.04
C ASP A 127 -3.02 -0.53 19.45
N LYS A 128 -4.05 0.09 18.85
CA LYS A 128 -5.48 -0.10 19.18
C LYS A 128 -6.28 -0.53 17.96
N GLU A 129 -7.54 -0.91 18.20
CA GLU A 129 -8.50 -1.16 17.12
C GLU A 129 -8.43 -0.04 16.09
N PHE A 130 -8.32 -0.42 14.80
CA PHE A 130 -8.25 0.53 13.69
C PHE A 130 -9.47 1.45 13.75
N ASP A 131 -9.22 2.74 13.78
CA ASP A 131 -10.28 3.76 13.67
C ASP A 131 -10.37 4.24 12.21
N ASN A 132 -11.46 4.91 11.86
CA ASN A 132 -11.67 5.46 10.51
C ASN A 132 -10.74 6.64 10.20
N TYR A 133 -9.73 6.90 11.02
CA TYR A 133 -8.78 8.00 10.88
C TYR A 133 -7.35 7.50 11.07
N PRO A 134 -6.79 6.76 10.10
CA PRO A 134 -5.45 6.21 10.21
C PRO A 134 -4.38 7.31 10.40
N ASP A 135 -3.23 6.90 10.88
CA ASP A 135 -2.03 7.71 10.83
C ASP A 135 -1.55 7.85 9.40
N PHE A 136 -0.98 9.01 9.03
CA PHE A 136 -0.62 9.29 7.63
C PHE A 136 0.51 10.30 7.50
N PHE A 137 1.15 10.30 6.34
CA PHE A 137 1.96 11.42 5.83
C PHE A 137 1.11 12.34 4.96
N ASP A 138 1.17 13.67 5.21
CA ASP A 138 0.53 14.68 4.36
C ASP A 138 1.49 15.18 3.28
N SER A 139 0.97 15.45 2.08
CA SER A 139 1.74 15.96 0.93
C SER A 139 2.02 17.45 1.00
N THR A 140 1.63 18.15 2.08
CA THR A 140 1.92 19.56 2.30
C THR A 140 2.40 19.81 3.71
N THR A 141 3.00 20.99 3.93
CA THR A 141 3.47 21.43 5.26
C THR A 141 2.55 22.44 5.92
N ILE A 142 1.42 22.79 5.26
CA ILE A 142 0.59 23.94 5.64
C ILE A 142 -0.36 23.58 6.79
N ARG A 143 -0.75 22.33 6.89
CA ARG A 143 -1.67 21.85 7.94
C ARG A 143 -0.94 20.87 8.87
N LEU A 144 -1.42 19.66 8.94
CA LEU A 144 -0.80 18.59 9.68
C LEU A 144 0.13 17.82 8.73
N LYS A 145 1.44 17.96 8.91
CA LYS A 145 2.46 17.30 8.07
C LYS A 145 2.41 15.79 8.16
N GLN A 146 2.05 15.28 9.33
CA GLN A 146 1.96 13.86 9.66
C GLN A 146 0.99 13.70 10.83
N LYS A 147 0.18 12.66 10.82
CA LYS A 147 -0.55 12.17 12.00
C LYS A 147 0.10 10.87 12.45
N GLY A 148 0.31 10.73 13.74
CA GLY A 148 0.95 9.56 14.35
C GLY A 148 2.48 9.58 14.24
N GLU A 149 3.09 8.49 14.71
CA GLU A 149 4.53 8.30 14.72
C GLU A 149 4.91 7.08 13.88
N VAL A 150 5.99 7.21 13.11
CA VAL A 150 6.55 6.08 12.36
C VAL A 150 7.05 5.05 13.36
N ARG A 151 6.55 3.83 13.24
CA ARG A 151 7.01 2.70 14.04
C ARG A 151 8.03 1.91 13.24
N HIS A 152 9.23 1.76 13.80
CA HIS A 152 10.23 0.86 13.25
C HIS A 152 9.96 -0.58 13.71
N ILE A 153 10.00 -1.51 12.77
CA ILE A 153 9.76 -2.95 12.98
C ILE A 153 10.91 -3.77 12.39
N SER A 154 11.21 -4.91 12.97
CA SER A 154 12.27 -5.79 12.47
C SER A 154 12.06 -7.23 12.92
N GLY A 155 12.64 -8.17 12.20
CA GLY A 155 12.55 -9.58 12.55
C GLY A 155 13.36 -10.49 11.64
N GLU A 156 13.02 -11.77 11.67
CA GLU A 156 13.62 -12.81 10.84
C GLU A 156 12.54 -13.65 10.16
N LEU A 157 12.60 -13.75 8.85
CA LEU A 157 11.73 -14.64 8.08
C LEU A 157 12.37 -16.02 8.01
N LYS A 158 11.93 -16.92 8.88
CA LYS A 158 12.44 -18.30 8.95
C LYS A 158 11.96 -19.12 7.74
N PRO A 159 12.69 -20.17 7.34
CA PRO A 159 12.23 -21.10 6.32
C PRO A 159 10.84 -21.67 6.65
N GLY A 160 9.93 -21.67 5.65
CA GLY A 160 8.55 -22.10 5.81
C GLY A 160 7.59 -21.05 6.39
N TYR A 161 8.11 -20.00 7.04
CA TYR A 161 7.31 -18.87 7.51
C TYR A 161 6.94 -17.94 6.35
N LYS A 162 5.93 -17.15 6.53
CA LYS A 162 5.45 -16.20 5.52
C LYS A 162 5.18 -14.85 6.14
N MET A 163 5.24 -13.81 5.32
CA MET A 163 4.82 -12.46 5.68
C MET A 163 3.80 -11.98 4.66
N LEU A 164 2.77 -11.30 5.15
CA LEU A 164 1.80 -10.61 4.31
C LEU A 164 1.97 -9.11 4.56
N LEU A 165 2.10 -8.32 3.47
CA LEU A 165 1.95 -6.88 3.55
C LEU A 165 0.60 -6.54 2.93
N VAL A 166 -0.26 -5.89 3.68
CA VAL A 166 -1.67 -5.70 3.32
C VAL A 166 -2.15 -4.28 3.57
N SER A 167 -3.12 -3.82 2.77
CA SER A 167 -3.90 -2.61 3.07
C SER A 167 -5.01 -2.90 4.09
N ASP A 168 -5.67 -1.86 4.57
CA ASP A 168 -6.66 -1.87 5.64
C ASP A 168 -7.78 -2.92 5.50
N PRO A 169 -8.41 -3.19 4.32
CA PRO A 169 -9.47 -4.20 4.25
C PRO A 169 -9.00 -5.60 4.67
N PHE A 170 -7.75 -5.95 4.33
CA PHE A 170 -7.18 -7.22 4.77
C PHE A 170 -6.69 -7.18 6.21
N SER A 171 -6.13 -6.06 6.66
CA SER A 171 -5.67 -5.95 8.05
C SER A 171 -6.82 -6.08 9.03
N ASP A 172 -7.96 -5.45 8.78
CA ASP A 172 -9.16 -5.52 9.60
C ASP A 172 -9.69 -6.94 9.71
N ILE A 173 -9.88 -7.61 8.57
CA ILE A 173 -10.46 -8.95 8.56
C ILE A 173 -9.53 -9.99 9.20
N ILE A 174 -8.22 -9.88 9.00
CA ILE A 174 -7.24 -10.78 9.62
C ILE A 174 -7.11 -10.49 11.13
N GLN A 175 -7.22 -9.23 11.54
CA GLN A 175 -7.29 -8.87 12.96
C GLN A 175 -8.52 -9.48 13.65
N ASP A 176 -9.69 -9.40 13.00
CA ASP A 176 -10.92 -9.98 13.51
C ASP A 176 -10.86 -11.51 13.58
N PHE A 177 -10.23 -12.15 12.59
CA PHE A 177 -9.92 -13.58 12.63
C PHE A 177 -8.99 -13.93 13.81
N LYS A 178 -7.88 -13.21 14.00
CA LYS A 178 -6.94 -13.42 15.10
C LYS A 178 -7.62 -13.26 16.46
N ASN A 179 -8.58 -12.35 16.57
CA ASN A 179 -9.36 -12.11 17.79
C ASN A 179 -10.52 -13.11 17.98
N GLY A 180 -10.72 -14.05 17.05
CA GLY A 180 -11.78 -15.06 17.12
C GLY A 180 -13.20 -14.51 16.86
N LYS A 181 -13.31 -13.32 16.26
CA LYS A 181 -14.61 -12.73 15.92
C LYS A 181 -15.23 -13.34 14.65
N ILE A 182 -14.39 -13.79 13.73
CA ILE A 182 -14.79 -14.44 12.47
C ILE A 182 -13.99 -15.71 12.25
N ASP A 183 -14.53 -16.61 11.42
CA ASP A 183 -13.82 -17.78 10.91
C ASP A 183 -13.29 -17.49 9.52
N LEU A 184 -11.99 -17.68 9.31
CA LEU A 184 -11.28 -17.40 8.07
C LEU A 184 -10.23 -18.47 7.78
N ASP A 185 -10.19 -18.95 6.55
CA ASP A 185 -9.09 -19.81 6.11
C ASP A 185 -7.99 -18.97 5.44
N ILE A 186 -6.91 -18.73 6.17
CA ILE A 186 -5.73 -17.98 5.66
C ILE A 186 -5.12 -18.65 4.43
N ASN A 187 -5.29 -19.99 4.25
CA ASN A 187 -4.78 -20.67 3.08
C ASN A 187 -5.46 -20.22 1.78
N GLU A 188 -6.66 -19.67 1.83
CA GLU A 188 -7.29 -19.08 0.65
C GLU A 188 -6.46 -17.93 0.07
N LEU A 189 -5.86 -17.08 0.94
CA LEU A 189 -4.94 -16.02 0.50
C LEU A 189 -3.64 -16.58 -0.10
N LEU A 190 -3.10 -17.62 0.52
CA LEU A 190 -1.79 -18.16 0.16
C LEU A 190 -1.80 -18.98 -1.13
N ASN A 191 -2.97 -19.43 -1.56
CA ASN A 191 -3.16 -20.25 -2.76
C ASN A 191 -3.60 -19.45 -3.99
N ILE A 192 -3.67 -18.13 -3.91
CA ILE A 192 -3.99 -17.25 -5.06
C ILE A 192 -2.85 -17.35 -6.08
N GLY A 193 -3.17 -17.78 -7.30
CA GLY A 193 -2.25 -17.88 -8.42
C GLY A 193 -2.51 -16.89 -9.55
N THR A 194 -3.70 -16.26 -9.58
CA THR A 194 -4.10 -15.33 -10.63
C THR A 194 -4.81 -14.08 -10.06
N HIS A 195 -4.85 -13.01 -10.85
CA HIS A 195 -5.61 -11.81 -10.49
C HIS A 195 -7.12 -12.09 -10.39
N GLU A 196 -7.65 -12.95 -11.24
CA GLU A 196 -9.08 -13.33 -11.20
C GLU A 196 -9.42 -14.04 -9.89
N GLU A 197 -8.57 -14.95 -9.43
CA GLU A 197 -8.74 -15.62 -8.13
C GLU A 197 -8.67 -14.61 -6.98
N PHE A 198 -7.74 -13.63 -7.06
CA PHE A 198 -7.66 -12.54 -6.08
C PHE A 198 -8.96 -11.73 -6.03
N CYS A 199 -9.45 -11.26 -7.17
CA CYS A 199 -10.71 -10.52 -7.24
C CYS A 199 -11.88 -11.34 -6.69
N GLY A 200 -11.99 -12.60 -7.09
CA GLY A 200 -13.04 -13.52 -6.62
C GLY A 200 -12.98 -13.74 -5.11
N LEU A 201 -11.77 -13.82 -4.52
CA LEU A 201 -11.61 -13.92 -3.07
C LEU A 201 -12.08 -12.64 -2.37
N VAL A 202 -11.64 -11.47 -2.84
CA VAL A 202 -12.01 -10.18 -2.26
C VAL A 202 -13.52 -9.98 -2.31
N GLU A 203 -14.17 -10.25 -3.44
CA GLU A 203 -15.62 -10.15 -3.58
C GLU A 203 -16.35 -11.10 -2.63
N ARG A 204 -15.89 -12.34 -2.51
CA ARG A 204 -16.46 -13.31 -1.60
C ARG A 204 -16.29 -12.89 -0.13
N TRP A 205 -15.11 -12.42 0.27
CA TRP A 205 -14.89 -11.97 1.65
C TRP A 205 -15.68 -10.70 1.99
N ARG A 206 -15.90 -9.81 1.03
CA ARG A 206 -16.82 -8.68 1.18
C ARG A 206 -18.25 -9.13 1.42
N ALA A 207 -18.72 -10.08 0.65
CA ALA A 207 -20.10 -10.57 0.74
C ALA A 207 -20.36 -11.44 1.99
N GLU A 208 -19.40 -12.26 2.40
CA GLU A 208 -19.62 -13.32 3.39
C GLU A 208 -18.94 -13.06 4.73
N LYS A 209 -17.84 -12.31 4.76
CA LYS A 209 -17.03 -12.11 5.96
C LYS A 209 -17.05 -10.65 6.48
N GLY A 210 -17.71 -9.75 5.77
CA GLY A 210 -17.80 -8.34 6.16
C GLY A 210 -16.55 -7.51 5.88
N MET A 211 -15.67 -7.97 4.96
CA MET A 211 -14.50 -7.21 4.53
C MET A 211 -14.92 -5.85 3.96
N THR A 212 -14.24 -4.79 4.33
CA THR A 212 -14.51 -3.42 3.89
C THR A 212 -14.40 -3.29 2.37
N ASN A 213 -15.31 -2.52 1.76
CA ASN A 213 -15.28 -2.26 0.32
C ASN A 213 -14.38 -1.06 0.03
N ASP A 214 -13.08 -1.27 0.02
CA ASP A 214 -12.04 -0.30 -0.34
C ASP A 214 -10.94 -0.96 -1.16
N ASP A 215 -9.96 -0.20 -1.64
CA ASP A 215 -8.83 -0.67 -2.43
C ASP A 215 -8.05 -1.75 -1.64
N SER A 216 -7.89 -2.91 -2.26
CA SER A 216 -7.34 -4.09 -1.57
C SER A 216 -5.99 -4.47 -2.16
N THR A 217 -4.95 -4.45 -1.34
CA THR A 217 -3.59 -4.82 -1.71
C THR A 217 -3.08 -5.96 -0.86
N LEU A 218 -2.47 -6.95 -1.50
CA LEU A 218 -1.83 -8.09 -0.85
C LEU A 218 -0.46 -8.35 -1.48
N VAL A 219 0.56 -8.44 -0.65
CA VAL A 219 1.88 -8.97 -1.02
C VAL A 219 2.20 -10.14 -0.11
N ILE A 220 2.56 -11.27 -0.70
CA ILE A 220 2.96 -12.48 0.02
C ILE A 220 4.48 -12.63 -0.12
N VAL A 221 5.18 -12.71 0.99
CA VAL A 221 6.62 -12.96 1.03
C VAL A 221 6.87 -14.32 1.65
N THR A 222 7.63 -15.15 0.94
CA THR A 222 8.02 -16.49 1.40
C THR A 222 9.54 -16.62 1.40
N HIS A 223 10.07 -17.47 2.25
CA HIS A 223 11.49 -17.83 2.27
C HIS A 223 11.67 -19.29 1.87
N ASP A 224 12.27 -19.51 0.72
CA ASP A 224 12.54 -20.83 0.13
C ASP A 224 13.99 -21.31 0.29
N CYS A 225 14.75 -20.66 1.17
CA CYS A 225 16.19 -20.90 1.39
C CYS A 225 17.08 -20.53 0.19
N SER A 226 16.59 -19.87 -0.83
CA SER A 226 17.43 -19.27 -1.88
C SER A 226 17.99 -17.92 -1.44
N GLU A 227 19.14 -17.51 -2.04
CA GLU A 227 19.70 -16.17 -1.84
C GLU A 227 19.04 -15.13 -2.77
N ASP A 228 18.23 -15.58 -3.72
CA ASP A 228 17.63 -14.74 -4.74
C ASP A 228 16.35 -14.06 -4.22
N PHE A 229 16.25 -12.76 -4.46
CA PHE A 229 15.01 -12.01 -4.23
C PHE A 229 14.16 -12.04 -5.50
N ASN A 230 13.25 -13.02 -5.57
CA ASN A 230 12.35 -13.19 -6.70
C ASN A 230 11.01 -12.50 -6.46
N VAL A 231 10.45 -11.91 -7.52
CA VAL A 231 9.13 -11.27 -7.49
C VAL A 231 8.28 -11.86 -8.59
N VAL A 232 7.14 -12.42 -8.20
CA VAL A 232 6.07 -12.82 -9.11
C VAL A 232 4.95 -11.81 -8.97
N GLN A 233 4.61 -11.10 -10.03
CA GLN A 233 3.45 -10.23 -10.07
C GLN A 233 2.31 -10.99 -10.73
N LEU A 234 1.16 -11.06 -10.05
CA LEU A 234 -0.04 -11.64 -10.62
C LEU A 234 -0.63 -10.63 -11.60
N ASP A 235 -0.49 -10.91 -12.88
CA ASP A 235 -1.02 -10.16 -14.04
C ASP A 235 -0.75 -8.64 -14.02
N ASP A 236 -0.10 -8.16 -15.03
CA ASP A 236 0.07 -6.72 -15.21
C ASP A 236 -1.30 -6.09 -15.52
N ILE A 237 -1.85 -5.32 -14.55
CA ILE A 237 -3.11 -4.59 -14.72
C ILE A 237 -3.11 -3.75 -16.00
N ASN A 238 -1.95 -3.23 -16.43
CA ASN A 238 -1.83 -2.49 -17.68
C ASN A 238 -2.02 -3.40 -18.91
N ALA A 239 -1.63 -4.67 -18.83
CA ALA A 239 -1.88 -5.64 -19.89
C ALA A 239 -3.37 -6.00 -19.98
N LEU A 240 -4.07 -6.11 -18.84
CA LEU A 240 -5.52 -6.35 -18.79
C LEU A 240 -6.30 -5.15 -19.35
N ILE A 241 -5.97 -3.92 -18.94
CA ILE A 241 -6.58 -2.69 -19.48
C ILE A 241 -6.34 -2.55 -20.99
N ALA A 242 -5.14 -2.93 -21.47
CA ALA A 242 -4.84 -2.93 -22.90
C ALA A 242 -5.65 -3.98 -23.66
N ALA A 243 -5.83 -5.18 -23.09
CA ALA A 243 -6.64 -6.25 -23.69
C ALA A 243 -8.13 -5.89 -23.74
N GLU A 244 -8.68 -5.24 -22.71
CA GLU A 244 -10.07 -4.77 -22.70
C GLU A 244 -10.33 -3.68 -23.76
N LYS A 245 -9.38 -2.76 -23.99
CA LYS A 245 -9.49 -1.76 -25.04
C LYS A 245 -9.50 -2.35 -26.44
N VAL A 246 -8.68 -3.38 -26.67
CA VAL A 246 -8.65 -4.10 -27.97
C VAL A 246 -9.90 -4.93 -28.21
N ALA A 247 -10.56 -5.43 -27.17
CA ALA A 247 -11.79 -6.21 -27.26
C ALA A 247 -13.04 -5.33 -27.50
N GLN A 248 -12.95 -4.01 -27.33
CA GLN A 248 -14.03 -3.04 -27.56
C GLN A 248 -13.94 -2.30 -28.90
N GLU A 249 -12.86 -2.52 -29.67
CA GLU A 249 -12.69 -2.11 -31.07
C GLU A 249 -13.11 -3.23 -32.06
#